data_785f99c6ec69098d49ff4d43a1603741
#
_entry.id   785f99c6ec69098d49ff4d43a1603741
#
_cell.length_a   1.000
_cell.length_b   1.000
_cell.length_c   1.000
_cell.angle_alpha   90.00
_cell.angle_beta   90.00
_cell.angle_gamma   90.00
#
_symmetry.space_group_name_H-M   'P 1'
#
loop_
_entity.id
_entity.type
_entity.pdbx_description
1 polymer ?
#
loop_
_entity_poly.entity_id
_entity_poly.type
_entity_poly.pdbx_seq_one_letter_code
_entity_poly.pdbx_strand_id
1 'polypeptide(L)'
;MRRFILFLFTLLGYGAMAASCSEDPRDNDQPVEYGCPWVEFSIKARVVDADGKPIKGIEAKSGYSAEDLDYFEFLGLTDVDGNLNIESEDVSYPRYMLLTDTDGEANGGEFQDKVVEIEGSFEQIKEGDGRWFDGGYKAELGDITLDKR
;
A
#
# COMPACT_ATOMS: atom_id res chain seq x y z
N MET A 1 30.28 -40.36 61.70
CA MET A 1 29.69 -40.92 60.45
C MET A 1 28.45 -40.18 59.95
N ARG A 2 27.55 -39.66 60.79
CA ARG A 2 26.32 -38.97 60.33
C ARG A 2 26.56 -37.61 59.58
N ARG A 3 27.65 -36.92 59.87
CA ARG A 3 27.98 -35.64 59.23
C ARG A 3 28.62 -35.78 57.86
N PHE A 4 29.23 -36.91 57.57
CA PHE A 4 29.86 -37.21 56.28
C PHE A 4 28.84 -37.55 55.17
N ILE A 5 27.72 -38.19 55.58
CA ILE A 5 26.65 -38.58 54.65
C ILE A 5 25.86 -37.35 54.18
N LEU A 6 25.66 -36.35 55.05
CA LEU A 6 24.97 -35.12 54.69
C LEU A 6 25.79 -34.25 53.68
N PHE A 7 27.13 -34.30 53.77
CA PHE A 7 28.00 -33.59 52.83
C PHE A 7 28.04 -34.24 51.43
N LEU A 8 27.87 -35.57 51.36
CA LEU A 8 27.82 -36.30 50.11
C LEU A 8 26.54 -36.04 49.33
N PHE A 9 25.40 -35.88 50.02
CA PHE A 9 24.12 -35.56 49.40
C PHE A 9 24.04 -34.12 48.87
N THR A 10 24.71 -33.18 49.52
CA THR A 10 24.81 -31.80 49.00
C THR A 10 25.71 -31.66 47.77
N LEU A 11 26.73 -32.52 47.64
CA LEU A 11 27.61 -32.50 46.46
C LEU A 11 26.96 -33.17 45.25
N LEU A 12 26.10 -34.16 45.44
CA LEU A 12 25.35 -34.86 44.38
C LEU A 12 24.12 -34.05 43.90
N GLY A 13 23.56 -33.18 44.77
CA GLY A 13 22.40 -32.34 44.42
C GLY A 13 22.76 -31.11 43.55
N TYR A 14 23.98 -30.62 43.56
CA TYR A 14 24.41 -29.50 42.78
C TYR A 14 24.84 -29.83 41.35
N GLY A 15 25.09 -31.12 41.07
CA GLY A 15 25.50 -31.57 39.74
C GLY A 15 24.37 -31.83 38.74
N ALA A 16 23.10 -31.77 39.18
CA ALA A 16 21.96 -32.15 38.32
C ALA A 16 21.17 -30.97 37.75
N MET A 17 21.53 -29.73 38.08
CA MET A 17 20.86 -28.54 37.55
C MET A 17 21.63 -27.78 36.45
N ALA A 18 22.78 -28.28 36.00
CA ALA A 18 23.58 -27.63 34.96
C ALA A 18 23.49 -28.30 33.58
N ALA A 19 22.55 -29.24 33.39
CA ALA A 19 22.39 -29.96 32.14
C ALA A 19 20.95 -29.88 31.58
N SER A 20 20.35 -28.69 31.61
CA SER A 20 19.04 -28.49 30.98
C SER A 20 19.00 -27.14 30.22
N CYS A 21 20.06 -26.89 29.49
CA CYS A 21 20.02 -26.06 28.29
C CYS A 21 20.59 -26.91 27.18
N SER A 22 19.79 -27.85 26.69
CA SER A 22 20.00 -28.33 25.34
C SER A 22 19.60 -27.18 24.42
N GLU A 23 20.58 -26.43 23.94
CA GLU A 23 20.40 -25.67 22.72
C GLU A 23 19.92 -26.66 21.66
N ASP A 24 18.64 -26.57 21.30
CA ASP A 24 18.10 -27.28 20.15
C ASP A 24 18.83 -26.69 18.93
N PRO A 25 19.68 -27.47 18.22
CA PRO A 25 20.41 -26.95 17.07
C PRO A 25 19.49 -26.61 15.89
N ARG A 26 18.17 -26.57 16.13
CA ARG A 26 17.13 -26.13 15.18
C ARG A 26 16.59 -24.75 15.46
N ASP A 27 17.05 -24.05 16.50
CA ASP A 27 16.87 -22.60 16.62
C ASP A 27 17.80 -21.91 15.62
N ASN A 28 17.40 -22.05 14.37
CA ASN A 28 17.82 -21.15 13.33
C ASN A 28 17.01 -19.87 13.59
N ASP A 29 17.43 -19.08 14.59
CA ASP A 29 16.99 -17.71 14.84
C ASP A 29 17.43 -16.82 13.67
N GLN A 30 16.98 -17.19 12.49
CA GLN A 30 16.88 -16.24 11.38
C GLN A 30 15.80 -15.28 11.83
N PRO A 31 16.09 -14.00 12.00
CA PRO A 31 15.06 -13.02 12.25
C PRO A 31 14.02 -13.17 11.14
N VAL A 32 12.81 -13.58 11.51
CA VAL A 32 11.69 -13.65 10.56
C VAL A 32 11.39 -12.20 10.21
N GLU A 33 11.82 -11.79 9.04
CA GLU A 33 11.57 -10.47 8.51
C GLU A 33 10.08 -10.42 8.12
N TYR A 34 9.24 -9.90 9.03
CA TYR A 34 7.83 -9.65 8.76
C TYR A 34 7.73 -8.32 7.99
N GLY A 35 7.72 -8.38 6.67
CA GLY A 35 7.45 -7.26 5.80
C GLY A 35 6.24 -7.56 4.91
N CYS A 36 5.55 -6.54 4.43
CA CYS A 36 4.60 -6.68 3.34
C CYS A 36 5.31 -6.30 2.03
N PRO A 37 5.13 -7.08 0.95
CA PRO A 37 5.52 -6.63 -0.38
C PRO A 37 4.91 -5.27 -0.70
N TRP A 38 5.62 -4.45 -1.46
CA TRP A 38 5.16 -3.13 -1.87
C TRP A 38 5.54 -2.84 -3.31
N VAL A 39 4.80 -1.93 -3.92
CA VAL A 39 4.99 -1.44 -5.29
C VAL A 39 5.13 0.07 -5.30
N GLU A 40 5.91 0.61 -6.23
CA GLU A 40 5.84 2.00 -6.63
C GLU A 40 4.83 2.11 -7.78
N PHE A 41 3.99 3.14 -7.79
CA PHE A 41 3.14 3.38 -8.94
C PHE A 41 2.99 4.87 -9.25
N SER A 42 2.78 5.15 -10.53
CA SER A 42 2.44 6.50 -11.01
C SER A 42 1.21 6.47 -11.90
N ILE A 43 0.36 7.50 -11.76
CA ILE A 43 -0.84 7.68 -12.57
C ILE A 43 -0.79 9.07 -13.20
N LYS A 44 -1.00 9.13 -14.53
CA LYS A 44 -1.17 10.37 -15.27
C LYS A 44 -2.53 10.36 -15.95
N ALA A 45 -3.30 11.41 -15.72
CA ALA A 45 -4.59 11.65 -16.36
C ALA A 45 -4.80 13.14 -16.60
N ARG A 46 -5.77 13.46 -17.42
CA ARG A 46 -6.27 14.82 -17.58
C ARG A 46 -7.80 14.79 -17.48
N VAL A 47 -8.36 15.57 -16.57
CA VAL A 47 -9.80 15.64 -16.36
C VAL A 47 -10.36 16.82 -17.12
N VAL A 48 -11.39 16.57 -17.95
CA VAL A 48 -12.01 17.54 -18.84
C VAL A 48 -13.54 17.46 -18.77
N ASP A 49 -14.20 18.54 -19.17
CA ASP A 49 -15.64 18.54 -19.40
C ASP A 49 -16.01 17.97 -20.78
N ALA A 50 -17.30 17.92 -21.09
CA ALA A 50 -17.82 17.41 -22.36
C ALA A 50 -17.33 18.20 -23.61
N ASP A 51 -16.87 19.43 -23.43
CA ASP A 51 -16.31 20.27 -24.48
C ASP A 51 -14.78 20.15 -24.58
N GLY A 52 -14.16 19.27 -23.77
CA GLY A 52 -12.71 19.07 -23.70
C GLY A 52 -11.96 20.14 -22.91
N LYS A 53 -12.68 21.00 -22.17
CA LYS A 53 -12.10 22.03 -21.33
C LYS A 53 -11.60 21.43 -20.02
N PRO A 54 -10.36 21.76 -19.57
CA PRO A 54 -9.82 21.20 -18.34
C PRO A 54 -10.61 21.65 -17.10
N ILE A 55 -10.72 20.71 -16.14
CA ILE A 55 -11.39 20.97 -14.87
C ILE A 55 -10.34 20.91 -13.76
N LYS A 56 -10.21 22.02 -13.05
CA LYS A 56 -9.35 22.14 -11.87
C LYS A 56 -10.11 21.70 -10.61
N GLY A 57 -9.39 21.16 -9.62
CA GLY A 57 -9.91 20.92 -8.27
C GLY A 57 -10.71 19.63 -8.12
N ILE A 58 -10.72 18.77 -9.13
CA ILE A 58 -11.31 17.43 -9.01
C ILE A 58 -10.43 16.58 -8.09
N GLU A 59 -11.05 16.06 -7.02
CA GLU A 59 -10.42 15.15 -6.11
C GLU A 59 -10.36 13.74 -6.70
N ALA A 60 -9.16 13.16 -6.72
CA ALA A 60 -8.95 11.76 -7.07
C ALA A 60 -8.67 10.94 -5.83
N LYS A 61 -9.38 9.83 -5.71
CA LYS A 61 -9.18 8.80 -4.69
C LYS A 61 -8.98 7.45 -5.34
N SER A 62 -8.28 6.56 -4.68
CA SER A 62 -8.04 5.18 -5.16
C SER A 62 -8.70 4.14 -4.28
N GLY A 63 -9.06 3.02 -4.88
CA GLY A 63 -9.62 1.88 -4.16
C GLY A 63 -9.47 0.57 -4.92
N TYR A 64 -9.75 -0.51 -4.22
CA TYR A 64 -9.62 -1.88 -4.75
C TYR A 64 -10.96 -2.51 -5.17
N SER A 65 -12.08 -1.92 -4.78
CA SER A 65 -13.44 -2.36 -5.11
C SER A 65 -14.30 -1.19 -5.52
N ALA A 66 -15.01 -1.27 -6.63
CA ALA A 66 -15.93 -0.23 -7.08
C ALA A 66 -17.17 -0.07 -6.19
N GLU A 67 -17.46 -1.04 -5.31
CA GLU A 67 -18.62 -1.05 -4.44
C GLU A 67 -18.34 -0.40 -3.06
N ASP A 68 -17.06 -0.33 -2.67
CA ASP A 68 -16.62 0.10 -1.33
C ASP A 68 -16.00 1.52 -1.36
N LEU A 69 -16.76 2.49 -1.84
CA LEU A 69 -16.30 3.88 -2.03
C LEU A 69 -15.83 4.55 -0.73
N ASP A 70 -16.32 4.11 0.43
CA ASP A 70 -15.94 4.64 1.75
C ASP A 70 -14.48 4.34 2.12
N TYR A 71 -13.86 3.36 1.47
CA TYR A 71 -12.46 2.96 1.68
C TYR A 71 -11.51 3.50 0.62
N PHE A 72 -11.98 4.42 -0.21
CA PHE A 72 -11.11 5.07 -1.18
C PHE A 72 -10.19 6.08 -0.52
N GLU A 73 -8.90 5.97 -0.80
CA GLU A 73 -7.86 6.81 -0.24
C GLU A 73 -7.51 7.97 -1.18
N PHE A 74 -7.27 9.14 -0.60
CA PHE A 74 -6.92 10.34 -1.33
C PHE A 74 -5.61 10.18 -2.09
N LEU A 75 -5.62 10.51 -3.38
CA LEU A 75 -4.44 10.51 -4.26
C LEU A 75 -3.97 11.92 -4.60
N GLY A 76 -4.86 12.85 -4.87
CA GLY A 76 -4.52 14.19 -5.29
C GLY A 76 -5.67 15.00 -5.87
N LEU A 77 -5.36 16.19 -6.35
CA LEU A 77 -6.29 17.12 -7.02
C LEU A 77 -5.79 17.46 -8.41
N THR A 78 -6.72 17.68 -9.34
CA THR A 78 -6.35 18.20 -10.66
C THR A 78 -5.85 19.64 -10.59
N ASP A 79 -4.83 19.96 -11.39
CA ASP A 79 -4.26 21.29 -11.53
C ASP A 79 -5.12 22.22 -12.43
N VAL A 80 -4.63 23.42 -12.71
CA VAL A 80 -5.33 24.42 -13.56
C VAL A 80 -5.53 23.96 -15.00
N ASP A 81 -4.73 23.03 -15.47
CA ASP A 81 -4.80 22.44 -16.82
C ASP A 81 -5.54 21.08 -16.80
N GLY A 82 -6.17 20.73 -15.67
CA GLY A 82 -6.90 19.50 -15.46
C GLY A 82 -6.01 18.28 -15.27
N ASN A 83 -4.69 18.45 -15.17
CA ASN A 83 -3.78 17.31 -15.05
C ASN A 83 -3.80 16.74 -13.63
N LEU A 84 -3.76 15.42 -13.58
CA LEU A 84 -3.55 14.62 -12.39
C LEU A 84 -2.23 13.86 -12.56
N ASN A 85 -1.25 14.16 -11.71
CA ASN A 85 0.04 13.50 -11.68
C ASN A 85 0.26 12.95 -10.28
N ILE A 86 0.23 11.63 -10.15
CA ILE A 86 0.32 10.91 -8.89
C ILE A 86 1.56 10.04 -8.91
N GLU A 87 2.30 10.04 -7.82
CA GLU A 87 3.36 9.08 -7.51
C GLU A 87 3.13 8.59 -6.08
N SER A 88 3.08 7.28 -5.88
CA SER A 88 2.80 6.67 -4.59
C SER A 88 3.44 5.29 -4.44
N GLU A 89 3.44 4.81 -3.21
CA GLU A 89 3.89 3.48 -2.82
C GLU A 89 2.80 2.82 -1.99
N ASP A 90 2.50 1.55 -2.25
CA ASP A 90 1.50 0.79 -1.50
C ASP A 90 1.79 -0.71 -1.63
N VAL A 91 1.02 -1.56 -0.94
CA VAL A 91 1.07 -3.03 -1.06
C VAL A 91 0.67 -3.53 -2.45
N SER A 92 -0.07 -2.73 -3.21
CA SER A 92 -0.47 -3.00 -4.60
C SER A 92 -0.86 -1.69 -5.28
N TYR A 93 -0.81 -1.63 -6.61
CA TYR A 93 -1.42 -0.51 -7.31
C TYR A 93 -2.96 -0.63 -7.32
N PRO A 94 -3.70 0.50 -7.33
CA PRO A 94 -5.16 0.51 -7.21
C PRO A 94 -5.87 -0.05 -8.45
N ARG A 95 -7.07 -0.58 -8.25
CA ARG A 95 -7.93 -1.07 -9.34
C ARG A 95 -8.85 0.00 -9.89
N TYR A 96 -9.33 0.88 -9.02
CA TYR A 96 -10.30 1.91 -9.34
C TYR A 96 -9.82 3.28 -8.88
N MET A 97 -10.25 4.30 -9.61
CA MET A 97 -10.08 5.70 -9.24
C MET A 97 -11.45 6.37 -9.21
N LEU A 98 -11.78 7.01 -8.10
CA LEU A 98 -12.96 7.86 -7.93
C LEU A 98 -12.55 9.31 -8.16
N LEU A 99 -13.25 9.98 -9.05
CA LEU A 99 -13.13 11.42 -9.31
C LEU A 99 -14.36 12.11 -8.73
N THR A 100 -14.15 13.06 -7.82
CA THR A 100 -15.21 13.79 -7.12
C THR A 100 -14.98 15.30 -7.22
N ASP A 101 -16.00 16.03 -7.59
CA ASP A 101 -16.01 17.48 -7.51
C ASP A 101 -16.31 17.90 -6.05
N THR A 102 -15.35 18.51 -5.40
CA THR A 102 -15.45 18.95 -4.00
C THR A 102 -15.64 20.44 -3.82
N ASP A 103 -15.54 21.22 -4.90
CA ASP A 103 -15.67 22.69 -4.86
C ASP A 103 -16.99 23.22 -5.41
N GLY A 104 -17.87 22.34 -5.90
CA GLY A 104 -19.22 22.64 -6.37
C GLY A 104 -19.22 23.51 -7.62
N GLU A 105 -19.90 24.67 -7.58
CA GLU A 105 -20.02 25.55 -8.76
C GLU A 105 -18.72 26.25 -9.17
N ALA A 106 -17.67 26.15 -8.34
CA ALA A 106 -16.36 26.70 -8.68
C ALA A 106 -15.70 25.94 -9.84
N ASN A 107 -14.67 26.55 -10.46
CA ASN A 107 -13.85 25.94 -11.51
C ASN A 107 -14.60 25.32 -12.71
N GLY A 108 -15.75 25.86 -13.08
CA GLY A 108 -16.44 25.49 -14.32
C GLY A 108 -17.81 24.88 -14.20
N GLY A 109 -18.33 24.75 -12.98
CA GLY A 109 -19.63 24.20 -12.62
C GLY A 109 -19.52 22.90 -11.85
N GLU A 110 -20.64 22.40 -11.37
CA GLU A 110 -20.72 21.18 -10.58
C GLU A 110 -20.71 19.93 -11.48
N PHE A 111 -19.86 18.97 -11.16
CA PHE A 111 -19.67 17.74 -11.92
C PHE A 111 -20.14 16.51 -11.16
N GLN A 112 -20.53 15.47 -11.90
CA GLN A 112 -20.92 14.19 -11.31
C GLN A 112 -19.67 13.38 -10.94
N ASP A 113 -19.79 12.64 -9.84
CA ASP A 113 -18.75 11.68 -9.45
C ASP A 113 -18.59 10.59 -10.50
N LYS A 114 -17.36 10.15 -10.72
CA LYS A 114 -17.04 9.12 -11.69
C LYS A 114 -16.04 8.12 -11.14
N VAL A 115 -16.42 6.84 -11.18
CA VAL A 115 -15.51 5.74 -10.92
C VAL A 115 -14.93 5.25 -12.23
N VAL A 116 -13.59 5.15 -12.28
CA VAL A 116 -12.84 4.67 -13.46
C VAL A 116 -12.07 3.42 -13.05
N GLU A 117 -12.22 2.34 -13.81
CA GLU A 117 -11.38 1.16 -13.67
C GLU A 117 -10.01 1.44 -14.32
N ILE A 118 -8.93 1.28 -13.54
CA ILE A 118 -7.57 1.64 -13.97
C ILE A 118 -6.58 0.46 -13.89
N GLU A 119 -6.98 -0.68 -13.31
CA GLU A 119 -6.11 -1.86 -13.16
C GLU A 119 -5.45 -2.28 -14.47
N GLY A 120 -6.22 -2.38 -15.54
CA GLY A 120 -5.74 -2.78 -16.86
C GLY A 120 -4.85 -1.77 -17.59
N SER A 121 -4.68 -0.56 -17.03
CA SER A 121 -3.86 0.51 -17.60
C SER A 121 -2.44 0.56 -17.05
N PHE A 122 -2.13 -0.27 -16.04
CA PHE A 122 -0.79 -0.29 -15.46
C PHE A 122 0.18 -1.13 -16.29
N GLU A 123 1.31 -0.53 -16.62
CA GLU A 123 2.45 -1.18 -17.25
C GLU A 123 3.62 -1.23 -16.25
N GLN A 124 4.29 -2.38 -16.15
CA GLN A 124 5.47 -2.49 -15.32
C GLN A 124 6.64 -1.76 -16.00
N ILE A 125 7.24 -0.82 -15.28
CA ILE A 125 8.38 -0.01 -15.76
C ILE A 125 9.68 -0.29 -15.00
N LYS A 126 9.60 -1.02 -13.87
CA LYS A 126 10.74 -1.37 -13.04
C LYS A 126 10.51 -2.77 -12.46
N GLU A 127 11.49 -3.64 -12.58
CA GLU A 127 11.44 -4.98 -12.00
C GLU A 127 11.54 -4.93 -10.47
N GLY A 128 10.91 -5.87 -9.80
CA GLY A 128 11.01 -6.07 -8.37
C GLY A 128 12.38 -6.62 -7.97
N ASP A 129 12.71 -6.57 -6.68
CA ASP A 129 13.98 -7.08 -6.13
C ASP A 129 13.92 -8.57 -5.73
N GLY A 130 12.75 -9.20 -5.91
CA GLY A 130 12.50 -10.58 -5.54
C GLY A 130 12.37 -10.82 -4.03
N ARG A 131 12.22 -9.75 -3.24
CA ARG A 131 12.01 -9.80 -1.79
C ARG A 131 10.74 -9.05 -1.39
N TRP A 132 10.87 -7.75 -1.10
CA TRP A 132 9.78 -6.90 -0.62
C TRP A 132 9.29 -5.88 -1.67
N PHE A 133 10.15 -5.50 -2.60
CA PHE A 133 9.79 -4.62 -3.70
C PHE A 133 9.32 -5.44 -4.91
N ASP A 134 8.02 -5.35 -5.22
CA ASP A 134 7.40 -6.10 -6.34
C ASP A 134 7.50 -5.39 -7.68
N GLY A 135 8.01 -4.17 -7.69
CA GLY A 135 8.25 -3.43 -8.93
C GLY A 135 7.61 -2.05 -8.99
N GLY A 136 7.93 -1.35 -10.06
CA GLY A 136 7.35 -0.04 -10.37
C GLY A 136 6.38 -0.13 -11.55
N TYR A 137 5.25 0.56 -11.44
CA TYR A 137 4.15 0.53 -12.40
C TYR A 137 3.72 1.93 -12.81
N LYS A 138 3.25 2.09 -14.04
CA LYS A 138 2.79 3.36 -14.59
C LYS A 138 1.46 3.17 -15.31
N ALA A 139 0.50 4.06 -15.07
CA ALA A 139 -0.74 4.16 -15.81
C ALA A 139 -0.85 5.53 -16.49
N GLU A 140 -1.12 5.56 -17.79
CA GLU A 140 -1.43 6.76 -18.58
C GLU A 140 -2.87 6.67 -19.08
N LEU A 141 -3.79 7.40 -18.46
CA LEU A 141 -5.23 7.27 -18.70
C LEU A 141 -5.75 8.24 -19.77
N GLY A 142 -4.92 9.21 -20.20
CA GLY A 142 -5.36 10.24 -21.14
C GLY A 142 -6.44 11.17 -20.55
N ASP A 143 -7.34 11.63 -21.42
CA ASP A 143 -8.44 12.52 -21.04
C ASP A 143 -9.61 11.72 -20.44
N ILE A 144 -10.04 12.12 -19.23
CA ILE A 144 -11.20 11.59 -18.55
C ILE A 144 -12.28 12.66 -18.53
N THR A 145 -13.39 12.42 -19.21
CA THR A 145 -14.49 13.38 -19.28
C THR A 145 -15.42 13.21 -18.09
N LEU A 146 -15.78 14.31 -17.42
CA LEU A 146 -16.83 14.39 -16.42
C LEU A 146 -18.07 15.09 -16.99
N ASP A 147 -19.23 14.58 -16.63
CA ASP A 147 -20.52 15.16 -16.96
C ASP A 147 -20.94 16.17 -15.88
N LYS A 148 -21.59 17.27 -16.30
CA LYS A 148 -22.17 18.23 -15.36
C LYS A 148 -23.38 17.65 -14.66
N ARG A 149 -23.60 18.06 -13.41
CA ARG A 149 -24.83 17.79 -12.66
C ARG A 149 -26.01 18.61 -13.15
#